data_68ae7c0707f15a4405f6069eaf58ecd8
#
_entry.id   68ae7c0707f15a4405f6069eaf58ecd8
#
_cell.length_a   1.000
_cell.length_b   1.000
_cell.length_c   1.000
_cell.angle_alpha   90.00
_cell.angle_beta   90.00
_cell.angle_gamma   90.00
#
_symmetry.space_group_name_H-M   'P 1'
#
loop_
_entity.id
_entity.type
_entity.pdbx_description
1 polymer ?
#
loop_
_entity_poly.entity_id
_entity_poly.type
_entity_poly.pdbx_seq_one_letter_code
_entity_poly.pdbx_strand_id
1 'polypeptide(L)'
;YTHSGSKPCQQAAAGEYTVGISWPYRGALLKSKGAPIDIIVPSEGIGWEMQAAAIMTGTDNFEDAQTFLDWTISDEILEFYAETASVVARPELNKSRPFFPDAVLTAMIDNDFAAMALKKDAIVAEWRSRYESKSEPKK
;
A
#
# COMPACT_ATOMS: atom_id res chain seq x y z
N TYR A 1 -1.18 -18.03 -0.53
CA TYR A 1 -0.82 -16.65 -0.12
C TYR A 1 0.67 -16.55 0.14
N THR A 2 1.25 -15.40 -0.14
CA THR A 2 2.68 -15.12 0.12
C THR A 2 2.83 -14.35 1.43
N HIS A 3 4.01 -14.46 2.07
CA HIS A 3 4.35 -13.66 3.25
C HIS A 3 4.91 -12.27 2.90
N SER A 4 5.07 -11.97 1.60
CA SER A 4 5.53 -10.69 1.09
C SER A 4 4.46 -10.03 0.23
N GLY A 5 4.09 -8.79 0.51
CA GLY A 5 3.11 -8.04 -0.28
C GLY A 5 3.55 -7.70 -1.70
N SER A 6 4.86 -7.75 -2.01
CA SER A 6 5.39 -7.51 -3.36
C SER A 6 5.59 -8.79 -4.17
N LYS A 7 5.68 -9.96 -3.54
CA LYS A 7 5.96 -11.23 -4.21
C LYS A 7 4.90 -11.62 -5.25
N PRO A 8 3.57 -11.45 -5.01
CA PRO A 8 2.57 -11.79 -6.03
C PRO A 8 2.76 -11.02 -7.34
N CYS A 9 3.10 -9.74 -7.25
CA CYS A 9 3.36 -8.90 -8.41
C CYS A 9 4.64 -9.33 -9.16
N GLN A 10 5.70 -9.68 -8.42
CA GLN A 10 6.95 -10.20 -9.01
C GLN A 10 6.73 -11.53 -9.72
N GLN A 11 5.96 -12.42 -9.13
CA GLN A 11 5.64 -13.73 -9.72
C GLN A 11 4.77 -13.60 -10.97
N ALA A 12 3.81 -12.67 -10.99
CA ALA A 12 3.05 -12.36 -12.19
C ALA A 12 3.96 -11.78 -13.29
N ALA A 13 4.86 -10.87 -12.93
CA ALA A 13 5.83 -10.29 -13.86
C ALA A 13 6.81 -11.32 -14.44
N ALA A 14 7.15 -12.34 -13.68
CA ALA A 14 7.98 -13.47 -14.12
C ALA A 14 7.21 -14.54 -14.92
N GLY A 15 5.87 -14.41 -15.05
CA GLY A 15 5.03 -15.40 -15.72
C GLY A 15 4.76 -16.67 -14.92
N GLU A 16 5.08 -16.69 -13.62
CA GLU A 16 4.80 -17.84 -12.75
C GLU A 16 3.29 -17.95 -12.44
N TYR A 17 2.59 -16.82 -12.39
CA TYR A 17 1.15 -16.75 -12.16
C TYR A 17 0.49 -15.76 -13.12
N THR A 18 -0.73 -16.07 -13.53
CA THR A 18 -1.52 -15.21 -14.43
C THR A 18 -1.95 -13.91 -13.75
N VAL A 19 -2.24 -13.97 -12.46
CA VAL A 19 -2.73 -12.82 -11.67
C VAL A 19 -1.97 -12.74 -10.34
N GLY A 20 -1.53 -11.53 -9.97
CA GLY A 20 -0.95 -11.22 -8.68
C GLY A 20 -1.69 -10.07 -8.02
N ILE A 21 -2.18 -10.26 -6.80
CA ILE A 21 -2.79 -9.18 -6.00
C ILE A 21 -1.70 -8.53 -5.18
N SER A 22 -1.47 -7.24 -5.41
CA SER A 22 -0.40 -6.47 -4.78
C SER A 22 -0.71 -4.97 -4.80
N TRP A 23 0.18 -4.15 -4.28
CA TRP A 23 0.05 -2.69 -4.37
C TRP A 23 0.30 -2.17 -5.78
N PRO A 24 -0.51 -1.21 -6.26
CA PRO A 24 -0.39 -0.68 -7.63
C PRO A 24 1.00 -0.14 -7.97
N TYR A 25 1.67 0.54 -7.03
CA TYR A 25 2.99 1.10 -7.27
C TYR A 25 4.07 0.03 -7.53
N ARG A 26 3.92 -1.17 -6.96
CA ARG A 26 4.82 -2.30 -7.24
C ARG A 26 4.68 -2.77 -8.68
N GLY A 27 3.43 -2.83 -9.16
CA GLY A 27 3.15 -3.11 -10.57
C GLY A 27 3.73 -2.02 -11.49
N ALA A 28 3.52 -0.75 -11.16
CA ALA A 28 4.06 0.37 -11.92
C ALA A 28 5.60 0.33 -12.01
N LEU A 29 6.27 0.04 -10.90
CA LEU A 29 7.73 -0.11 -10.87
C LEU A 29 8.23 -1.28 -11.73
N LEU A 30 7.54 -2.42 -11.74
CA LEU A 30 7.91 -3.55 -12.58
C LEU A 30 7.65 -3.25 -14.06
N LYS A 31 6.51 -2.61 -14.37
CA LYS A 31 6.16 -2.21 -15.72
C LYS A 31 7.13 -1.16 -16.28
N SER A 32 7.60 -0.22 -15.46
CA SER A 32 8.63 0.76 -15.86
C SER A 32 9.98 0.12 -16.20
N LYS A 33 10.24 -1.07 -15.68
CA LYS A 33 11.42 -1.90 -15.98
C LYS A 33 11.19 -2.88 -17.15
N GLY A 34 10.07 -2.75 -17.84
CA GLY A 34 9.74 -3.56 -19.01
C GLY A 34 9.05 -4.89 -18.73
N ALA A 35 8.55 -5.12 -17.49
CA ALA A 35 7.80 -6.33 -17.21
C ALA A 35 6.49 -6.37 -18.03
N PRO A 36 6.14 -7.53 -18.65
CA PRO A 36 4.96 -7.68 -19.51
C PRO A 36 3.69 -7.91 -18.67
N ILE A 37 3.34 -6.95 -17.83
CA ILE A 37 2.16 -6.99 -16.96
C ILE A 37 1.27 -5.77 -17.18
N ASP A 38 -0.02 -5.94 -16.92
CA ASP A 38 -0.97 -4.85 -16.81
C ASP A 38 -1.45 -4.69 -15.37
N ILE A 39 -1.72 -3.44 -14.99
CA ILE A 39 -2.28 -3.12 -13.68
C ILE A 39 -3.77 -2.92 -13.86
N ILE A 40 -4.55 -3.82 -13.27
CA ILE A 40 -6.01 -3.79 -13.35
C ILE A 40 -6.54 -3.18 -12.05
N VAL A 41 -7.32 -2.13 -12.18
CA VAL A 41 -8.08 -1.52 -11.09
C VAL A 41 -9.49 -2.06 -11.16
N PRO A 42 -9.97 -2.84 -10.15
CA PRO A 42 -11.31 -3.40 -10.15
C PRO A 42 -12.40 -2.31 -10.16
N SER A 43 -13.46 -2.56 -10.92
CA SER A 43 -14.62 -1.64 -10.98
C SER A 43 -15.40 -1.56 -9.66
N GLU A 44 -15.29 -2.60 -8.84
CA GLU A 44 -15.89 -2.68 -7.51
C GLU A 44 -15.21 -1.78 -6.48
N GLY A 45 -14.03 -1.27 -6.82
CA GLY A 45 -13.21 -0.45 -5.97
C GLY A 45 -11.99 -1.17 -5.41
N ILE A 46 -11.09 -0.40 -4.83
CA ILE A 46 -9.86 -0.90 -4.19
C ILE A 46 -9.83 -0.52 -2.71
N GLY A 47 -9.40 -1.46 -1.88
CA GLY A 47 -9.09 -1.19 -0.48
C GLY A 47 -7.81 -0.37 -0.37
N TRP A 48 -7.75 0.44 0.66
CA TRP A 48 -6.59 1.25 0.99
C TRP A 48 -6.42 1.37 2.50
N GLU A 49 -5.23 1.72 2.92
CA GLU A 49 -4.93 2.06 4.31
C GLU A 49 -4.04 3.28 4.35
N MET A 50 -3.98 3.94 5.49
CA MET A 50 -3.16 5.11 5.71
C MET A 50 -2.00 4.75 6.64
N GLN A 51 -0.78 5.00 6.19
CA GLN A 51 0.38 4.92 7.05
C GLN A 51 0.38 6.09 8.03
N ALA A 52 0.74 5.81 9.26
CA ALA A 52 0.84 6.80 10.31
C ALA A 52 2.15 6.64 11.08
N ALA A 53 2.68 7.74 11.57
CA ALA A 53 3.81 7.76 12.47
C ALA A 53 3.40 8.44 13.79
N ALA A 54 4.06 8.05 14.87
CA ALA A 54 3.81 8.62 16.20
C ALA A 54 5.11 8.72 17.00
N ILE A 55 5.16 9.68 17.91
CA ILE A 55 6.26 9.80 18.85
C ILE A 55 5.97 8.88 20.05
N MET A 56 6.97 8.09 20.43
CA MET A 56 6.86 7.20 21.58
C MET A 56 6.79 7.99 22.88
N THR A 57 5.83 7.65 23.72
CA THR A 57 5.73 8.25 25.08
C THR A 57 6.99 7.93 25.87
N GLY A 58 7.57 8.95 26.53
CA GLY A 58 8.76 8.81 27.36
C GLY A 58 10.09 8.84 26.59
N THR A 59 10.07 9.24 25.31
CA THR A 59 11.33 9.51 24.60
C THR A 59 12.06 10.70 25.19
N ASP A 60 13.39 10.59 25.30
CA ASP A 60 14.26 11.70 25.73
C ASP A 60 14.53 12.70 24.59
N ASN A 61 14.16 12.34 23.34
CA ASN A 61 14.42 13.13 22.12
C ASN A 61 13.11 13.66 21.51
N PHE A 62 12.20 14.18 22.32
CA PHE A 62 10.86 14.59 21.85
C PHE A 62 10.93 15.68 20.77
N GLU A 63 11.72 16.71 20.98
CA GLU A 63 11.84 17.85 20.06
C GLU A 63 12.43 17.44 18.71
N ASP A 64 13.45 16.59 18.72
CA ASP A 64 14.04 16.07 17.49
C ASP A 64 13.06 15.15 16.74
N ALA A 65 12.34 14.31 17.48
CA ALA A 65 11.30 13.45 16.91
C ALA A 65 10.16 14.26 16.28
N GLN A 66 9.74 15.34 16.93
CA GLN A 66 8.73 16.26 16.40
C GLN A 66 9.24 16.94 15.13
N THR A 67 10.45 17.48 15.13
CA THR A 67 11.07 18.11 13.98
C THR A 67 11.15 17.12 12.80
N PHE A 68 11.53 15.87 13.06
CA PHE A 68 11.56 14.83 12.03
C PHE A 68 10.17 14.52 11.48
N LEU A 69 9.14 14.38 12.33
CA LEU A 69 7.78 14.12 11.86
C LEU A 69 7.22 15.29 11.05
N ASP A 70 7.44 16.52 11.48
CA ASP A 70 7.01 17.71 10.74
C ASP A 70 7.66 17.77 9.37
N TRP A 71 8.95 17.41 9.27
CA TRP A 71 9.63 17.28 7.99
C TRP A 71 9.02 16.18 7.11
N THR A 72 8.65 15.01 7.66
CA THR A 72 8.09 13.90 6.87
C THR A 72 6.75 14.22 6.24
N ILE A 73 6.01 15.20 6.74
CA ILE A 73 4.73 15.68 6.20
C ILE A 73 4.84 17.03 5.47
N SER A 74 6.06 17.54 5.28
CA SER A 74 6.29 18.75 4.49
C SER A 74 5.93 18.54 3.02
N ASP A 75 5.58 19.62 2.33
CA ASP A 75 5.21 19.56 0.92
C ASP A 75 6.33 18.93 0.07
N GLU A 76 7.59 19.27 0.34
CA GLU A 76 8.76 18.70 -0.35
C GLU A 76 8.79 17.17 -0.27
N ILE A 77 8.58 16.61 0.92
CA ILE A 77 8.63 15.16 1.13
C ILE A 77 7.39 14.47 0.59
N LEU A 78 6.23 15.09 0.73
CA LEU A 78 5.00 14.55 0.15
C LEU A 78 5.04 14.56 -1.37
N GLU A 79 5.60 15.58 -2.02
CA GLU A 79 5.85 15.58 -3.47
C GLU A 79 6.78 14.45 -3.88
N PHE A 80 7.89 14.25 -3.17
CA PHE A 80 8.79 13.13 -3.41
C PHE A 80 8.08 11.77 -3.30
N TYR A 81 7.25 11.56 -2.28
CA TYR A 81 6.47 10.33 -2.14
C TYR A 81 5.43 10.19 -3.26
N ALA A 82 4.76 11.26 -3.61
CA ALA A 82 3.79 11.27 -4.71
C ALA A 82 4.43 10.90 -6.05
N GLU A 83 5.67 11.29 -6.29
CA GLU A 83 6.39 10.95 -7.52
C GLU A 83 6.92 9.51 -7.54
N THR A 84 7.37 9.01 -6.40
CA THR A 84 8.17 7.77 -6.35
C THR A 84 7.39 6.51 -5.98
N ALA A 85 6.38 6.61 -5.12
CA ALA A 85 5.88 5.38 -4.53
C ALA A 85 4.37 5.33 -4.24
N SER A 86 3.75 6.41 -3.77
CA SER A 86 2.50 6.28 -3.04
C SER A 86 1.44 7.27 -3.49
N VAL A 87 0.21 7.01 -3.11
CA VAL A 87 -0.82 8.02 -3.01
C VAL A 87 -0.61 8.72 -1.68
N VAL A 88 -0.48 10.04 -1.70
CA VAL A 88 -0.26 10.85 -0.49
C VAL A 88 -1.57 11.46 0.01
N ALA A 89 -1.63 11.76 1.31
CA ALA A 89 -2.81 12.30 1.97
C ALA A 89 -3.16 13.76 1.57
N ARG A 90 -2.33 14.39 0.74
CA ARG A 90 -2.56 15.70 0.10
C ARG A 90 -3.04 15.48 -1.33
N PRO A 91 -4.36 15.50 -1.61
CA PRO A 91 -4.91 15.15 -2.92
C PRO A 91 -4.32 15.96 -4.08
N GLU A 92 -4.03 17.23 -3.85
CA GLU A 92 -3.47 18.15 -4.85
C GLU A 92 -2.06 17.79 -5.31
N LEU A 93 -1.33 16.98 -4.53
CA LEU A 93 0.01 16.50 -4.88
C LEU A 93 -0.02 15.19 -5.68
N ASN A 94 -1.16 14.51 -5.74
CA ASN A 94 -1.31 13.26 -6.50
C ASN A 94 -1.52 13.57 -7.98
N LYS A 95 -0.43 13.64 -8.72
CA LYS A 95 -0.43 13.88 -10.17
C LYS A 95 -0.42 12.57 -10.95
N SER A 96 -0.86 12.58 -12.20
CA SER A 96 -0.70 11.47 -13.13
C SER A 96 0.78 11.10 -13.29
N ARG A 97 1.07 9.80 -13.32
CA ARG A 97 2.43 9.26 -13.38
C ARG A 97 2.54 8.15 -14.42
N PRO A 98 3.68 8.03 -15.11
CA PRO A 98 3.89 6.93 -16.04
C PRO A 98 3.68 5.57 -15.37
N PHE A 99 2.97 4.69 -16.07
CA PHE A 99 2.68 3.31 -15.62
C PHE A 99 1.80 3.15 -14.38
N PHE A 100 1.45 4.22 -13.68
CA PHE A 100 0.54 4.17 -12.53
C PHE A 100 -0.87 4.58 -12.98
N PRO A 101 -1.90 3.71 -12.84
CA PRO A 101 -3.24 4.03 -13.32
C PRO A 101 -3.89 5.16 -12.53
N ASP A 102 -4.34 6.21 -13.20
CA ASP A 102 -5.06 7.32 -12.56
C ASP A 102 -6.36 6.86 -11.88
N ALA A 103 -6.95 5.78 -12.38
CA ALA A 103 -8.14 5.16 -11.79
C ALA A 103 -7.95 4.72 -10.31
N VAL A 104 -6.71 4.51 -9.86
CA VAL A 104 -6.42 4.19 -8.45
C VAL A 104 -6.97 5.27 -7.52
N LEU A 105 -6.82 6.55 -7.88
CA LEU A 105 -7.26 7.67 -7.04
C LEU A 105 -8.78 7.76 -6.89
N THR A 106 -9.51 7.33 -7.90
CA THR A 106 -10.98 7.42 -7.95
C THR A 106 -11.68 6.12 -7.56
N ALA A 107 -10.95 5.00 -7.52
CA ALA A 107 -11.49 3.69 -7.19
C ALA A 107 -11.35 3.32 -5.71
N MET A 108 -10.74 4.18 -4.89
CA MET A 108 -10.63 3.93 -3.44
C MET A 108 -12.01 3.86 -2.81
N ILE A 109 -12.28 2.77 -2.09
CA ILE A 109 -13.54 2.61 -1.34
C ILE A 109 -13.57 3.54 -0.13
N ASP A 110 -14.77 3.87 0.33
CA ASP A 110 -14.95 4.59 1.58
C ASP A 110 -14.64 3.67 2.77
N ASN A 111 -13.68 4.06 3.62
CA ASN A 111 -13.21 3.27 4.75
C ASN A 111 -13.71 3.84 6.08
N ASP A 112 -14.37 3.00 6.87
CA ASP A 112 -14.63 3.26 8.28
C ASP A 112 -13.51 2.66 9.14
N PHE A 113 -12.45 3.42 9.39
CA PHE A 113 -11.29 2.97 10.16
C PHE A 113 -11.65 2.61 11.61
N ALA A 114 -12.63 3.28 12.21
CA ALA A 114 -13.08 2.96 13.56
C ALA A 114 -13.76 1.59 13.62
N ALA A 115 -14.68 1.32 12.69
CA ALA A 115 -15.31 0.01 12.58
C ALA A 115 -14.30 -1.08 12.20
N MET A 116 -13.32 -0.78 11.35
CA MET A 116 -12.25 -1.73 10.97
C MET A 116 -11.40 -2.09 12.18
N ALA A 117 -11.02 -1.13 13.01
CA ALA A 117 -10.25 -1.37 14.23
C ALA A 117 -11.01 -2.30 15.21
N LEU A 118 -12.30 -2.06 15.41
CA LEU A 118 -13.13 -2.89 16.27
C LEU A 118 -13.32 -4.33 15.76
N LYS A 119 -13.31 -4.53 14.45
CA LYS A 119 -13.50 -5.84 13.80
C LYS A 119 -12.20 -6.59 13.54
N LYS A 120 -11.05 -5.97 13.75
CA LYS A 120 -9.75 -6.50 13.37
C LYS A 120 -9.53 -7.95 13.83
N ASP A 121 -9.72 -8.22 15.12
CA ASP A 121 -9.42 -9.53 15.69
C ASP A 121 -10.35 -10.62 15.14
N ALA A 122 -11.62 -10.30 14.96
CA ALA A 122 -12.59 -11.21 14.36
C ALA A 122 -12.25 -11.52 12.90
N ILE A 123 -11.90 -10.50 12.11
CA ILE A 123 -11.50 -10.67 10.71
C ILE A 123 -10.22 -11.51 10.61
N VAL A 124 -9.22 -11.25 11.44
CA VAL A 124 -7.96 -12.01 11.44
C VAL A 124 -8.19 -13.46 11.85
N ALA A 125 -9.04 -13.72 12.85
CA ALA A 125 -9.37 -15.08 13.28
C ALA A 125 -10.11 -15.85 12.16
N GLU A 126 -11.07 -15.23 11.50
CA GLU A 126 -11.79 -15.85 10.38
C GLU A 126 -10.86 -16.11 9.19
N TRP A 127 -9.99 -15.15 8.85
CA TRP A 127 -9.01 -15.34 7.79
C TRP A 127 -8.08 -16.53 8.07
N ARG A 128 -7.56 -16.63 9.29
CA ARG A 128 -6.71 -17.75 9.71
C ARG A 128 -7.44 -19.09 9.56
N SER A 129 -8.66 -19.15 10.04
CA SER A 129 -9.49 -20.36 9.95
C SER A 129 -9.72 -20.82 8.52
N ARG A 130 -9.94 -19.89 7.57
CA ARG A 130 -10.30 -20.22 6.19
C ARG A 130 -9.10 -20.36 5.25
N TYR A 131 -8.04 -19.59 5.49
CA TYR A 131 -7.05 -19.33 4.45
C TYR A 131 -5.59 -19.55 4.87
N GLU A 132 -5.26 -19.62 6.16
CA GLU A 132 -3.87 -19.73 6.61
C GLU A 132 -3.20 -20.99 6.07
N SER A 133 -3.94 -22.10 5.94
CA SER A 133 -3.43 -23.35 5.35
C SER A 133 -3.06 -23.23 3.86
N LYS A 134 -3.50 -22.17 3.18
CA LYS A 134 -3.18 -21.88 1.77
C LYS A 134 -1.97 -20.94 1.63
N SER A 135 -1.35 -20.58 2.73
CA SER A 135 -0.15 -19.74 2.72
C SER A 135 1.10 -20.57 2.40
N GLU A 136 2.09 -19.93 1.78
CA GLU A 136 3.38 -20.55 1.58
C GLU A 136 4.02 -20.92 2.93
N PRO A 137 4.89 -21.94 2.98
CA PRO A 137 5.60 -22.28 4.22
C PRO A 137 6.43 -21.10 4.74
N LYS A 138 6.39 -20.89 6.05
CA LYS A 138 7.32 -19.95 6.71
C LYS A 138 8.72 -20.55 6.63
N LYS A 139 9.65 -19.75 6.11
CA LYS A 139 11.08 -20.10 6.13
C LYS A 139 11.66 -19.86 7.51
#